data_197eb5e69c38a8c9ea568f987b92242f
#
_entry.id   197eb5e69c38a8c9ea568f987b92242f
#
_cell.length_a   1.000
_cell.length_b   1.000
_cell.length_c   1.000
_cell.angle_alpha   90.00
_cell.angle_beta   90.00
_cell.angle_gamma   90.00
#
_symmetry.space_group_name_H-M   'P 1'
#
loop_
_entity.id
_entity.type
_entity.pdbx_description
1 polymer ?
#
loop_
_entity_poly.entity_id
_entity_poly.type
_entity_poly.pdbx_seq_one_letter_code
_entity_poly.pdbx_strand_id
1 'polypeptide(L)'
;MYIVVNDMVDEPLYMQIRSQIIAGIARGDLAAGDALPSVRRLASDLGINLHTVNKAYAVLRDEGYIVVRGRAGAFIAGAQGASSSNEAADSQMDDALRDLATAWRARGGTLDEFLERAAAQAKCAYGAKSAGAKDAEVKDVGAKTHSSYGD
;
A
#
# COMPACT_ATOMS: atom_id res chain seq x y z
N MET A 1 -9.60 -8.42 -4.47
CA MET A 1 -8.32 -8.62 -3.73
C MET A 1 -8.07 -10.11 -3.59
N TYR A 2 -6.90 -10.59 -4.03
CA TYR A 2 -6.49 -11.99 -3.91
C TYR A 2 -5.29 -12.04 -2.96
N ILE A 3 -5.45 -12.71 -1.81
CA ILE A 3 -4.39 -12.92 -0.81
C ILE A 3 -4.04 -14.40 -0.82
N VAL A 4 -2.76 -14.72 -0.83
CA VAL A 4 -2.24 -16.09 -0.71
C VAL A 4 -1.29 -16.12 0.47
N VAL A 5 -1.42 -17.12 1.32
CA VAL A 5 -0.49 -17.36 2.42
C VAL A 5 0.21 -18.69 2.24
N ASN A 6 1.46 -18.75 2.65
CA ASN A 6 2.28 -19.94 2.59
C ASN A 6 2.90 -20.19 3.96
N ASP A 7 2.54 -21.30 4.59
CA ASP A 7 3.05 -21.73 5.89
C ASP A 7 4.45 -22.36 5.83
N MET A 8 4.94 -22.65 4.62
CA MET A 8 6.29 -23.18 4.38
C MET A 8 7.38 -22.13 4.33
N VAL A 9 7.00 -20.83 4.37
CA VAL A 9 7.93 -19.70 4.38
C VAL A 9 8.17 -19.27 5.83
N ASP A 10 9.39 -18.88 6.14
CA ASP A 10 9.82 -18.47 7.50
C ASP A 10 9.20 -17.14 7.97
N GLU A 11 8.43 -16.46 7.10
CA GLU A 11 7.68 -15.25 7.43
C GLU A 11 6.33 -15.60 8.08
N PRO A 12 6.01 -15.03 9.27
CA PRO A 12 4.73 -15.26 9.93
C PRO A 12 3.53 -14.91 9.02
N LEU A 13 2.49 -15.75 9.03
CA LEU A 13 1.32 -15.58 8.15
C LEU A 13 0.64 -14.20 8.27
N TYR A 14 0.60 -13.60 9.47
CA TYR A 14 0.04 -12.27 9.64
C TYR A 14 0.86 -11.18 8.94
N MET A 15 2.18 -11.35 8.84
CA MET A 15 3.05 -10.44 8.10
C MET A 15 2.86 -10.60 6.59
N GLN A 16 2.69 -11.83 6.10
CA GLN A 16 2.38 -12.08 4.70
C GLN A 16 1.06 -11.41 4.28
N ILE A 17 0.02 -11.47 5.11
CA ILE A 17 -1.26 -10.78 4.87
C ILE A 17 -1.04 -9.27 4.84
N ARG A 18 -0.33 -8.73 5.84
CA ARG A 18 0.01 -7.31 5.93
C ARG A 18 0.72 -6.83 4.67
N SER A 19 1.80 -7.49 4.28
CA SER A 19 2.64 -7.11 3.13
C SER A 19 1.85 -7.11 1.83
N GLN A 20 0.95 -8.09 1.63
CA GLN A 20 0.11 -8.16 0.43
C GLN A 20 -0.95 -7.06 0.38
N ILE A 21 -1.55 -6.69 1.51
CA ILE A 21 -2.50 -5.57 1.58
C ILE A 21 -1.77 -4.26 1.26
N ILE A 22 -0.61 -4.01 1.86
CA ILE A 22 0.21 -2.82 1.58
C ILE A 22 0.63 -2.77 0.12
N ALA A 23 1.06 -3.89 -0.45
CA ALA A 23 1.39 -3.97 -1.87
C ALA A 23 0.18 -3.69 -2.77
N GLY A 24 -1.03 -4.15 -2.39
CA GLY A 24 -2.27 -3.84 -3.09
C GLY A 24 -2.61 -2.34 -3.06
N ILE A 25 -2.39 -1.68 -1.93
CA ILE A 25 -2.54 -0.21 -1.79
C ILE A 25 -1.52 0.50 -2.67
N ALA A 26 -0.25 0.09 -2.63
CA ALA A 26 0.83 0.71 -3.39
C ALA A 26 0.62 0.59 -4.92
N ARG A 27 0.07 -0.53 -5.39
CA ARG A 27 -0.26 -0.72 -6.82
C ARG A 27 -1.55 -0.02 -7.24
N GLY A 28 -2.38 0.42 -6.29
CA GLY A 28 -3.69 1.00 -6.57
C GLY A 28 -4.81 -0.02 -6.75
N ASP A 29 -4.55 -1.30 -6.47
CA ASP A 29 -5.57 -2.38 -6.48
C ASP A 29 -6.58 -2.21 -5.33
N LEU A 30 -6.16 -1.49 -4.28
CA LEU A 30 -6.95 -1.13 -3.11
C LEU A 30 -6.92 0.39 -2.94
N ALA A 31 -8.06 1.02 -3.12
CA ALA A 31 -8.21 2.47 -2.98
C ALA A 31 -8.65 2.86 -1.56
N ALA A 32 -8.39 4.10 -1.19
CA ALA A 32 -8.89 4.68 0.05
C ALA A 32 -10.42 4.55 0.15
N GLY A 33 -10.89 4.03 1.26
CA GLY A 33 -12.32 3.78 1.50
C GLY A 33 -12.81 2.41 1.05
N ASP A 34 -12.01 1.62 0.34
CA ASP A 34 -12.37 0.25 -0.01
C ASP A 34 -12.56 -0.61 1.25
N ALA A 35 -13.62 -1.40 1.26
CA ALA A 35 -13.92 -2.31 2.34
C ALA A 35 -13.05 -3.56 2.25
N LEU A 36 -12.41 -3.93 3.34
CA LEU A 36 -11.74 -5.21 3.49
C LEU A 36 -12.72 -6.30 3.91
N PRO A 37 -12.46 -7.57 3.57
CA PRO A 37 -13.23 -8.69 4.09
C PRO A 37 -13.26 -8.68 5.62
N SER A 38 -14.35 -9.18 6.22
CA SER A 38 -14.34 -9.38 7.68
C SER A 38 -13.25 -10.38 8.07
N VAL A 39 -12.70 -10.24 9.28
CA VAL A 39 -11.67 -11.14 9.81
C VAL A 39 -12.11 -12.62 9.70
N ARG A 40 -13.37 -12.91 9.99
CA ARG A 40 -13.92 -14.27 9.87
C ARG A 40 -13.93 -14.77 8.44
N ARG A 41 -14.35 -13.91 7.51
CA ARG A 41 -14.41 -14.25 6.10
C ARG A 41 -13.01 -14.51 5.55
N LEU A 42 -12.07 -13.60 5.80
CA LEU A 42 -10.69 -13.77 5.32
C LEU A 42 -10.01 -15.01 5.92
N ALA A 43 -10.23 -15.29 7.22
CA ALA A 43 -9.71 -16.49 7.85
C ALA A 43 -10.29 -17.77 7.22
N SER A 44 -11.58 -17.77 6.91
CA SER A 44 -12.24 -18.88 6.21
C SER A 44 -11.73 -19.05 4.78
N ASP A 45 -11.61 -17.95 4.03
CA ASP A 45 -11.16 -17.96 2.62
C ASP A 45 -9.70 -18.45 2.49
N LEU A 46 -8.86 -18.15 3.49
CA LEU A 46 -7.45 -18.58 3.55
C LEU A 46 -7.22 -19.92 4.26
N GLY A 47 -8.23 -20.47 4.94
CA GLY A 47 -8.10 -21.69 5.73
C GLY A 47 -7.16 -21.57 6.94
N ILE A 48 -7.04 -20.37 7.54
CA ILE A 48 -6.13 -20.08 8.65
C ILE A 48 -6.87 -19.66 9.92
N ASN A 49 -6.12 -19.57 11.02
CA ASN A 49 -6.68 -19.16 12.29
C ASN A 49 -7.18 -17.70 12.27
N LEU A 50 -8.36 -17.48 12.82
CA LEU A 50 -8.98 -16.17 13.02
C LEU A 50 -8.05 -15.17 13.73
N HIS A 51 -7.29 -15.65 14.74
CA HIS A 51 -6.35 -14.81 15.49
C HIS A 51 -5.19 -14.29 14.63
N THR A 52 -4.76 -15.07 13.64
CA THR A 52 -3.72 -14.65 12.69
C THR A 52 -4.19 -13.47 11.83
N VAL A 53 -5.41 -13.54 11.30
CA VAL A 53 -6.00 -12.43 10.52
C VAL A 53 -6.27 -11.23 11.41
N ASN A 54 -6.75 -11.45 12.63
CA ASN A 54 -6.98 -10.37 13.60
C ASN A 54 -5.68 -9.62 13.91
N LYS A 55 -4.55 -10.35 14.08
CA LYS A 55 -3.23 -9.76 14.31
C LYS A 55 -2.79 -8.94 13.10
N ALA A 56 -2.97 -9.44 11.88
CA ALA A 56 -2.66 -8.69 10.65
C ALA A 56 -3.43 -7.37 10.58
N TYR A 57 -4.73 -7.40 10.85
CA TYR A 57 -5.57 -6.20 10.84
C TYR A 57 -5.24 -5.23 11.97
N ALA A 58 -4.86 -5.73 13.15
CA ALA A 58 -4.40 -4.87 14.23
C ALA A 58 -3.14 -4.11 13.86
N VAL A 59 -2.15 -4.80 13.29
CA VAL A 59 -0.90 -4.19 12.83
C VAL A 59 -1.16 -3.16 11.74
N LEU A 60 -1.96 -3.49 10.71
CA LEU A 60 -2.32 -2.56 9.64
C LEU A 60 -3.06 -1.31 10.14
N ARG A 61 -3.91 -1.46 11.18
CA ARG A 61 -4.59 -0.34 11.82
C ARG A 61 -3.61 0.54 12.58
N ASP A 62 -2.73 -0.06 13.37
CA ASP A 62 -1.77 0.65 14.22
C ASP A 62 -0.72 1.39 13.35
N GLU A 63 -0.42 0.86 12.16
CA GLU A 63 0.40 1.50 11.13
C GLU A 63 -0.37 2.50 10.25
N GLY A 64 -1.68 2.65 10.45
CA GLY A 64 -2.50 3.63 9.74
C GLY A 64 -2.93 3.25 8.31
N TYR A 65 -2.69 2.01 7.86
CA TYR A 65 -3.12 1.55 6.54
C TYR A 65 -4.62 1.26 6.45
N ILE A 66 -5.24 0.91 7.58
CA ILE A 66 -6.68 0.64 7.64
C ILE A 66 -7.35 1.36 8.82
N VAL A 67 -8.63 1.61 8.68
CA VAL A 67 -9.50 2.11 9.75
C VAL A 67 -10.60 1.09 10.04
N VAL A 68 -10.89 0.87 11.32
CA VAL A 68 -11.99 -0.01 11.75
C VAL A 68 -13.16 0.86 12.19
N ARG A 69 -14.32 0.69 11.56
CA ARG A 69 -15.55 1.45 11.82
C ARG A 69 -16.60 0.56 12.48
N GLY A 70 -16.38 0.19 13.73
CA GLY A 70 -17.32 -0.57 14.53
C GLY A 70 -17.88 -1.79 13.80
N ARG A 71 -19.21 -1.88 13.65
CA ARG A 71 -19.88 -2.98 12.97
C ARG A 71 -19.76 -2.94 11.43
N ALA A 72 -19.35 -1.81 10.86
CA ALA A 72 -19.20 -1.67 9.41
C ALA A 72 -17.95 -2.39 8.86
N GLY A 73 -16.99 -2.74 9.73
CA GLY A 73 -15.80 -3.50 9.34
C GLY A 73 -14.54 -2.65 9.19
N ALA A 74 -13.57 -3.19 8.46
CA ALA A 74 -12.29 -2.56 8.17
C ALA A 74 -12.29 -1.98 6.75
N PHE A 75 -11.68 -0.81 6.60
CA PHE A 75 -11.59 -0.06 5.34
C PHE A 75 -10.15 0.42 5.14
N ILE A 76 -9.73 0.55 3.89
CA ILE A 76 -8.45 1.16 3.56
C ILE A 76 -8.48 2.64 3.99
N ALA A 77 -7.47 3.06 4.72
CA ALA A 77 -7.34 4.44 5.17
C ALA A 77 -7.10 5.39 3.99
N GLY A 78 -7.73 6.56 4.02
CA GLY A 78 -7.46 7.64 3.08
C GLY A 78 -6.26 8.48 3.53
N ALA A 79 -5.66 9.20 2.60
CA ALA A 79 -4.57 10.14 2.88
C ALA A 79 -4.93 11.21 3.94
N GLN A 80 -6.22 11.44 4.20
CA GLN A 80 -6.70 12.37 5.22
C GLN A 80 -6.77 11.77 6.64
N GLY A 81 -6.65 10.44 6.78
CA GLY A 81 -6.50 9.78 8.09
C GLY A 81 -5.06 9.78 8.59
N ALA A 82 -4.12 10.15 7.74
CA ALA A 82 -2.69 10.11 7.98
C ALA A 82 -2.10 11.39 8.61
N SER A 83 -2.91 12.41 8.92
CA SER A 83 -2.38 13.71 9.35
C SER A 83 -1.70 13.71 10.73
N SER A 84 -1.95 12.71 11.57
CA SER A 84 -1.20 12.52 12.83
C SER A 84 -0.25 11.32 12.78
N SER A 85 -0.31 10.51 11.71
CA SER A 85 0.54 9.34 11.51
C SER A 85 1.74 9.63 10.59
N ASN A 86 1.79 10.78 9.90
CA ASN A 86 2.90 11.08 9.00
C ASN A 86 4.22 11.22 9.75
N GLU A 87 4.29 11.93 10.87
CA GLU A 87 5.54 12.06 11.64
C GLU A 87 6.01 10.72 12.21
N ALA A 88 5.09 9.89 12.71
CA ALA A 88 5.42 8.56 13.19
C ALA A 88 5.83 7.62 12.04
N ALA A 89 5.15 7.68 10.90
CA ALA A 89 5.49 6.91 9.71
C ALA A 89 6.82 7.36 9.08
N ASP A 90 7.08 8.66 9.05
CA ASP A 90 8.34 9.24 8.58
C ASP A 90 9.50 8.81 9.51
N SER A 91 9.31 8.88 10.82
CA SER A 91 10.30 8.40 11.80
C SER A 91 10.58 6.91 11.66
N GLN A 92 9.55 6.07 11.46
CA GLN A 92 9.73 4.64 11.22
C GLN A 92 10.51 4.36 9.93
N MET A 93 10.24 5.12 8.88
CA MET A 93 10.96 4.99 7.62
C MET A 93 12.43 5.38 7.77
N ASP A 94 12.71 6.47 8.48
CA ASP A 94 14.09 6.93 8.74
C ASP A 94 14.87 5.90 9.57
N ASP A 95 14.25 5.30 10.59
CA ASP A 95 14.86 4.26 11.40
C ASP A 95 15.14 3.00 10.58
N ALA A 96 14.19 2.56 9.76
CA ALA A 96 14.37 1.41 8.87
C ALA A 96 15.49 1.63 7.84
N LEU A 97 15.56 2.83 7.24
CA LEU A 97 16.63 3.20 6.32
C LEU A 97 18.00 3.23 7.01
N ARG A 98 18.05 3.73 8.25
CA ARG A 98 19.28 3.76 9.06
C ARG A 98 19.76 2.36 9.38
N ASP A 99 18.84 1.46 9.78
CA ASP A 99 19.17 0.06 10.09
C ASP A 99 19.69 -0.67 8.86
N LEU A 100 19.05 -0.50 7.69
CA LEU A 100 19.50 -1.07 6.42
C LEU A 100 20.88 -0.56 6.02
N ALA A 101 21.12 0.75 6.13
CA ALA A 101 22.42 1.35 5.82
C ALA A 101 23.53 0.85 6.76
N THR A 102 23.20 0.72 8.06
CA THR A 102 24.12 0.19 9.07
C THR A 102 24.48 -1.27 8.79
N ALA A 103 23.50 -2.10 8.50
CA ALA A 103 23.70 -3.49 8.15
C ALA A 103 24.54 -3.66 6.86
N TRP A 104 24.30 -2.79 5.86
CA TRP A 104 25.06 -2.77 4.62
C TRP A 104 26.53 -2.40 4.87
N ARG A 105 26.77 -1.34 5.63
CA ARG A 105 28.11 -0.89 6.01
C ARG A 105 28.86 -1.97 6.81
N ALA A 106 28.18 -2.67 7.72
CA ALA A 106 28.78 -3.73 8.52
C ALA A 106 29.29 -4.92 7.67
N ARG A 107 28.75 -5.11 6.45
CA ARG A 107 29.19 -6.09 5.46
C ARG A 107 30.26 -5.57 4.50
N GLY A 108 30.75 -4.36 4.72
CA GLY A 108 31.77 -3.72 3.88
C GLY A 108 31.21 -2.98 2.65
N GLY A 109 29.91 -2.79 2.57
CA GLY A 109 29.28 -2.04 1.48
C GLY A 109 29.54 -0.54 1.58
N THR A 110 29.64 0.14 0.45
CA THR A 110 29.84 1.59 0.35
C THR A 110 28.50 2.35 0.35
N LEU A 111 28.56 3.65 0.61
CA LEU A 111 27.40 4.53 0.55
C LEU A 111 26.81 4.59 -0.88
N ASP A 112 27.68 4.70 -1.90
CA ASP A 112 27.24 4.80 -3.29
C ASP A 112 26.50 3.55 -3.75
N GLU A 113 27.01 2.36 -3.42
CA GLU A 113 26.33 1.09 -3.69
C GLU A 113 24.99 0.97 -2.97
N PHE A 114 24.89 1.46 -1.72
CA PHE A 114 23.64 1.47 -0.96
C PHE A 114 22.60 2.36 -1.64
N LEU A 115 22.99 3.58 -2.02
CA LEU A 115 22.08 4.54 -2.67
C LEU A 115 21.62 4.03 -4.04
N GLU A 116 22.51 3.44 -4.83
CA GLU A 116 22.16 2.85 -6.12
C GLU A 116 21.13 1.72 -5.97
N ARG A 117 21.36 0.81 -5.03
CA ARG A 117 20.42 -0.28 -4.74
C ARG A 117 19.09 0.23 -4.21
N ALA A 118 19.10 1.18 -3.28
CA ALA A 118 17.90 1.79 -2.74
C ALA A 118 17.08 2.48 -3.84
N ALA A 119 17.73 3.24 -4.73
CA ALA A 119 17.08 3.89 -5.86
C ALA A 119 16.49 2.87 -6.86
N ALA A 120 17.17 1.77 -7.14
CA ALA A 120 16.67 0.72 -8.01
C ALA A 120 15.40 0.06 -7.43
N GLN A 121 15.41 -0.27 -6.14
CA GLN A 121 14.25 -0.85 -5.47
C GLN A 121 13.08 0.14 -5.37
N ALA A 122 13.35 1.41 -5.09
CA ALA A 122 12.34 2.46 -5.09
C ALA A 122 11.69 2.60 -6.48
N LYS A 123 12.47 2.63 -7.55
CA LYS A 123 11.94 2.67 -8.93
C LYS A 123 11.07 1.45 -9.24
N CYS A 124 11.44 0.26 -8.76
CA CYS A 124 10.65 -0.95 -8.92
C CYS A 124 9.30 -0.84 -8.20
N ALA A 125 9.30 -0.33 -6.97
CA ALA A 125 8.09 -0.13 -6.17
C ALA A 125 7.14 0.93 -6.76
N TYR A 126 7.70 2.05 -7.26
CA TYR A 126 6.92 3.15 -7.85
C TYR A 126 6.60 2.94 -9.34
N GLY A 127 7.41 2.19 -10.08
CA GLY A 127 7.23 1.93 -11.51
C GLY A 127 6.00 1.08 -11.84
N ALA A 128 5.50 0.30 -10.90
CA ALA A 128 4.26 -0.46 -11.05
C ALA A 128 3.00 0.43 -11.16
N LYS A 129 3.10 1.72 -10.81
CA LYS A 129 2.00 2.70 -10.89
C LYS A 129 1.80 3.32 -12.28
N SER A 130 2.76 3.23 -13.21
CA SER A 130 2.69 3.95 -14.47
C SER A 130 1.99 3.20 -15.61
N ALA A 131 1.62 1.95 -15.43
CA ALA A 131 0.95 1.17 -16.48
C ALA A 131 -0.59 1.27 -16.47
N GLY A 132 -1.20 1.82 -15.40
CA GLY A 132 -2.67 1.90 -15.25
C GLY A 132 -3.29 3.29 -15.41
N ALA A 133 -2.50 4.35 -15.57
CA ALA A 133 -3.01 5.74 -15.49
C ALA A 133 -3.00 6.50 -16.83
N LYS A 134 -2.84 5.84 -17.99
CA LYS A 134 -2.73 6.52 -19.29
C LYS A 134 -3.96 6.46 -20.21
N ASP A 135 -5.08 5.89 -19.77
CA ASP A 135 -6.26 5.77 -20.68
C ASP A 135 -7.51 6.53 -20.24
N ALA A 136 -7.39 7.55 -19.40
CA ALA A 136 -8.56 8.31 -18.95
C ALA A 136 -8.46 9.83 -19.12
N GLU A 137 -7.80 10.34 -20.17
CA GLU A 137 -7.96 11.75 -20.51
C GLU A 137 -7.58 12.06 -21.96
N VAL A 138 -8.46 11.78 -22.88
CA VAL A 138 -8.68 12.52 -24.13
C VAL A 138 -10.05 12.16 -24.70
N LYS A 139 -11.08 12.85 -24.30
CA LYS A 139 -12.28 13.13 -25.12
C LYS A 139 -13.09 14.20 -24.42
N ASP A 140 -12.99 15.37 -24.85
CA ASP A 140 -14.02 16.23 -25.39
C ASP A 140 -13.63 17.70 -25.20
N VAL A 141 -12.92 18.23 -26.16
CA VAL A 141 -12.96 19.67 -26.45
C VAL A 141 -13.11 19.79 -27.96
N GLY A 142 -14.34 19.66 -28.40
CA GLY A 142 -14.76 19.82 -29.79
C GLY A 142 -15.90 20.79 -29.95
N ALA A 143 -15.54 22.03 -30.22
CA ALA A 143 -16.26 22.98 -31.10
C ALA A 143 -17.78 23.13 -30.95
N LYS A 144 -18.20 24.33 -30.54
CA LYS A 144 -19.29 25.04 -31.24
C LYS A 144 -19.07 26.54 -31.17
N THR A 145 -18.28 27.01 -32.08
CA THR A 145 -18.49 28.34 -32.66
C THR A 145 -19.71 28.22 -33.59
N HIS A 146 -20.75 28.92 -33.31
CA HIS A 146 -21.71 29.30 -34.36
C HIS A 146 -22.05 30.77 -34.18
N SER A 147 -21.41 31.51 -35.04
CA SER A 147 -21.82 32.82 -35.50
C SER A 147 -23.26 32.75 -36.02
N SER A 148 -24.10 33.68 -35.69
CA SER A 148 -25.19 34.12 -36.49
C SER A 148 -25.36 35.62 -36.34
N TYR A 149 -24.92 36.29 -37.35
CA TYR A 149 -25.29 37.64 -37.75
C TYR A 149 -26.58 37.53 -38.58
N GLY A 150 -27.49 38.45 -38.42
CA GLY A 150 -28.55 38.65 -39.40
C GLY A 150 -29.83 39.22 -38.83
N ASP A 151 -29.96 40.45 -39.08
CA ASP A 151 -31.04 41.41 -39.33
C ASP A 151 -31.95 41.82 -38.18
#